data_2b018b762649117390032fdeb72fc081
#
_entry.id   2b018b762649117390032fdeb72fc081
#
_cell.length_a   1.000
_cell.length_b   1.000
_cell.length_c   1.000
_cell.angle_alpha   90.00
_cell.angle_beta   90.00
_cell.angle_gamma   90.00
#
_symmetry.space_group_name_H-M   'P 1'
#
loop_
_entity.id
_entity.type
_entity.pdbx_description
1 polymer ?
#
loop_
_entity_poly.entity_id
_entity_poly.type
_entity_poly.pdbx_seq_one_letter_code
_entity_poly.pdbx_strand_id
1 'polypeptide(L)'
;MEAIPLVFPMYFGDIQRLNWKHGLQIVMVTIILMIAHPQILRGAVSPQFIFEAPEALQPLVTHLKEMNPASLQHIMDFMGLQHPGPPIRVILAPNGSPLAQEAPEWMSGYAMGHASTIVLFTDRTLTYPNDSLNDVFLHEIAHILAHRAAGGQPLPRWFDEGLAMMAARTWDFEDRARLVWAMVSGTHLSLEELNTLFVKDDTSVRRAYVLAHAFTLDLLEHTQRDIPKHLLAKVKQGSSFSEAFAQATFMTLTHAEEDFWSRQTIWNRWIPVATSSGMVWLTITLLAFWAYTKQRRRSAAIKKQWREDDWDV
;
A
#
# COMPACT_ATOMS: atom_id res chain seq x y z
N MET A 1 -36.27 -27.63 63.06
CA MET A 1 -35.52 -26.45 62.67
C MET A 1 -35.99 -26.07 61.30
N GLU A 2 -36.76 -25.01 61.27
CA GLU A 2 -37.72 -24.63 60.24
C GLU A 2 -36.99 -23.95 59.04
N ALA A 3 -37.38 -24.33 57.83
CA ALA A 3 -36.96 -23.68 56.61
C ALA A 3 -37.92 -22.55 56.24
N ILE A 4 -37.41 -21.33 56.09
CA ILE A 4 -38.16 -20.15 55.70
C ILE A 4 -38.15 -20.06 54.17
N PRO A 5 -39.28 -19.97 53.48
CA PRO A 5 -39.33 -19.73 52.06
C PRO A 5 -39.28 -18.21 51.77
N LEU A 6 -38.28 -17.76 51.01
CA LEU A 6 -38.23 -16.40 50.47
C LEU A 6 -39.14 -16.32 49.23
N VAL A 7 -40.28 -15.62 49.45
CA VAL A 7 -41.20 -15.22 48.38
C VAL A 7 -40.72 -13.85 47.84
N PHE A 8 -40.29 -13.81 46.59
CA PHE A 8 -40.12 -12.54 45.86
C PHE A 8 -41.42 -12.14 45.16
N PRO A 9 -41.98 -10.95 45.42
CA PRO A 9 -43.08 -10.46 44.61
C PRO A 9 -42.54 -9.95 43.28
N MET A 10 -43.03 -10.53 42.18
CA MET A 10 -42.93 -9.94 40.86
C MET A 10 -43.77 -8.68 40.79
N TYR A 11 -43.11 -7.53 40.70
CA TYR A 11 -43.77 -6.28 40.27
C TYR A 11 -43.82 -6.25 38.74
N PHE A 12 -44.92 -6.68 38.17
CA PHE A 12 -45.33 -6.39 36.81
C PHE A 12 -46.22 -5.13 36.89
N GLY A 13 -45.68 -3.98 36.58
CA GLY A 13 -46.43 -2.75 36.53
C GLY A 13 -45.63 -1.59 35.97
N ASP A 14 -46.12 -1.06 34.83
CA ASP A 14 -45.76 0.22 34.22
C ASP A 14 -44.56 0.31 33.26
N ILE A 15 -44.60 -0.51 32.19
CA ILE A 15 -44.06 -0.08 30.91
C ILE A 15 -45.22 0.34 29.99
N GLN A 16 -45.90 1.38 30.33
CA GLN A 16 -46.79 2.07 29.40
C GLN A 16 -46.73 3.56 29.61
N ARG A 17 -46.15 4.22 28.64
CA ARG A 17 -46.16 5.62 28.21
C ARG A 17 -44.75 6.20 28.09
N LEU A 18 -43.85 5.51 27.33
CA LEU A 18 -42.74 6.24 26.70
C LEU A 18 -43.39 7.10 25.61
N ASN A 19 -43.49 8.40 25.91
CA ASN A 19 -44.14 9.37 25.06
C ASN A 19 -43.37 9.44 23.73
N TRP A 20 -43.86 8.76 22.69
CA TRP A 20 -43.22 8.62 21.40
C TRP A 20 -42.80 9.97 20.79
N LYS A 21 -43.47 11.07 21.20
CA LYS A 21 -43.08 12.43 20.83
C LYS A 21 -41.70 12.83 21.39
N HIS A 22 -41.32 12.38 22.57
CA HIS A 22 -39.99 12.65 23.16
C HIS A 22 -38.91 11.79 22.47
N GLY A 23 -39.23 10.55 22.11
CA GLY A 23 -38.35 9.70 21.32
C GLY A 23 -38.06 10.31 19.94
N LEU A 24 -39.08 10.82 19.26
CA LEU A 24 -38.96 11.49 17.97
C LEU A 24 -38.14 12.80 18.06
N GLN A 25 -38.33 13.57 19.15
CA GLN A 25 -37.55 14.79 19.40
C GLN A 25 -36.07 14.47 19.66
N ILE A 26 -35.76 13.43 20.42
CA ILE A 26 -34.37 13.01 20.66
C ILE A 26 -33.72 12.53 19.35
N VAL A 27 -34.40 11.73 18.54
CA VAL A 27 -33.91 11.28 17.24
C VAL A 27 -33.73 12.46 16.29
N MET A 28 -34.67 13.41 16.22
CA MET A 28 -34.51 14.62 15.41
C MET A 28 -33.37 15.52 15.87
N VAL A 29 -33.19 15.72 17.17
CA VAL A 29 -32.05 16.49 17.71
C VAL A 29 -30.74 15.80 17.45
N THR A 30 -30.68 14.47 17.54
CA THR A 30 -29.46 13.70 17.21
C THR A 30 -29.13 13.75 15.72
N ILE A 31 -30.15 13.71 14.84
CA ILE A 31 -29.98 13.87 13.40
C ILE A 31 -29.55 15.31 13.07
N ILE A 32 -30.13 16.32 13.70
CA ILE A 32 -29.73 17.72 13.51
C ILE A 32 -28.32 17.97 14.04
N LEU A 33 -27.91 17.36 15.16
CA LEU A 33 -26.57 17.42 15.67
C LEU A 33 -25.57 16.66 14.78
N MET A 34 -25.95 15.57 14.13
CA MET A 34 -25.12 14.89 13.12
C MET A 34 -24.99 15.70 11.81
N ILE A 35 -26.05 16.44 11.42
CA ILE A 35 -26.02 17.30 10.23
C ILE A 35 -25.33 18.65 10.54
N ALA A 36 -25.40 19.12 11.79
CA ALA A 36 -24.78 20.37 12.26
C ALA A 36 -23.32 20.19 12.74
N HIS A 37 -22.68 19.02 12.55
CA HIS A 37 -21.23 19.03 12.57
C HIS A 37 -20.79 19.86 11.37
N PRO A 38 -20.21 21.07 11.56
CA PRO A 38 -19.50 21.71 10.49
C PRO A 38 -18.38 20.71 10.14
N GLN A 39 -18.54 19.95 9.09
CA GLN A 39 -17.40 19.53 8.33
C GLN A 39 -16.76 20.87 7.97
N ILE A 40 -15.76 21.27 8.76
CA ILE A 40 -14.81 22.27 8.35
C ILE A 40 -14.33 21.67 7.03
N LEU A 41 -14.85 22.14 5.92
CA LEU A 41 -14.25 22.01 4.62
C LEU A 41 -12.88 22.68 4.79
N ARG A 42 -11.91 21.93 5.34
CA ARG A 42 -10.52 22.23 5.16
C ARG A 42 -10.36 22.12 3.66
N GLY A 43 -10.42 23.27 2.98
CA GLY A 43 -10.07 23.32 1.57
C GLY A 43 -8.77 22.56 1.43
N ALA A 44 -8.78 21.48 0.66
CA ALA A 44 -7.59 20.66 0.46
C ALA A 44 -6.49 21.59 -0.05
N VAL A 45 -5.50 21.85 0.80
CA VAL A 45 -4.36 22.70 0.44
C VAL A 45 -3.41 21.79 -0.33
N SER A 46 -3.62 21.71 -1.64
CA SER A 46 -2.76 20.92 -2.53
C SER A 46 -1.43 21.63 -2.78
N PRO A 47 -0.34 20.88 -3.04
CA PRO A 47 0.92 21.44 -3.50
C PRO A 47 0.71 22.33 -4.72
N GLN A 48 1.40 23.48 -4.75
CA GLN A 48 1.44 24.33 -5.92
C GLN A 48 2.61 23.93 -6.80
N PHE A 49 2.43 23.94 -8.13
CA PHE A 49 3.43 23.55 -9.10
C PHE A 49 3.78 24.70 -10.03
N ILE A 50 5.08 24.90 -10.29
CA ILE A 50 5.62 25.83 -11.26
C ILE A 50 6.24 24.98 -12.36
N PHE A 51 5.56 24.88 -13.53
CA PHE A 51 6.03 24.07 -14.65
C PHE A 51 6.96 24.86 -15.55
N GLU A 52 8.09 24.25 -15.91
CA GLU A 52 9.04 24.70 -16.93
C GLU A 52 9.10 23.64 -18.02
N ALA A 53 8.63 23.98 -19.21
CA ALA A 53 8.54 23.06 -20.32
C ALA A 53 8.67 23.79 -21.66
N PRO A 54 9.29 23.16 -22.68
CA PRO A 54 9.20 23.62 -24.06
C PRO A 54 7.74 23.76 -24.54
N GLU A 55 7.50 24.65 -25.52
CA GLU A 55 6.16 24.90 -26.04
C GLU A 55 5.46 23.62 -26.54
N ALA A 56 6.21 22.72 -27.18
CA ALA A 56 5.70 21.43 -27.65
C ALA A 56 5.14 20.53 -26.52
N LEU A 57 5.54 20.73 -25.27
CA LEU A 57 5.11 19.93 -24.13
C LEU A 57 3.99 20.59 -23.29
N GLN A 58 3.43 21.73 -23.76
CA GLN A 58 2.33 22.40 -23.04
C GLN A 58 1.07 21.53 -22.87
N PRO A 59 0.68 20.65 -23.82
CA PRO A 59 -0.43 19.72 -23.58
C PRO A 59 -0.16 18.77 -22.41
N LEU A 60 1.09 18.32 -22.23
CA LEU A 60 1.49 17.48 -21.11
C LEU A 60 1.45 18.24 -19.80
N VAL A 61 1.87 19.50 -19.77
CA VAL A 61 1.75 20.39 -18.59
C VAL A 61 0.28 20.50 -18.18
N THR A 62 -0.63 20.69 -19.14
CA THR A 62 -2.07 20.77 -18.88
C THR A 62 -2.57 19.47 -18.25
N HIS A 63 -2.21 18.33 -18.82
CA HIS A 63 -2.56 17.01 -18.31
C HIS A 63 -2.07 16.80 -16.85
N LEU A 64 -0.81 17.14 -16.56
CA LEU A 64 -0.25 17.00 -15.20
C LEU A 64 -0.91 17.97 -14.19
N LYS A 65 -1.38 19.15 -14.64
CA LYS A 65 -2.14 20.08 -13.78
C LYS A 65 -3.56 19.59 -13.44
N GLU A 66 -4.13 18.75 -14.27
CA GLU A 66 -5.46 18.14 -14.08
C GLU A 66 -5.44 16.91 -13.17
N MET A 67 -4.28 16.60 -12.58
CA MET A 67 -4.13 15.47 -11.67
C MET A 67 -5.12 15.56 -10.51
N ASN A 68 -5.63 14.39 -10.10
CA ASN A 68 -6.59 14.26 -9.03
C ASN A 68 -6.06 14.84 -7.71
N PRO A 69 -6.66 15.91 -7.17
CA PRO A 69 -6.23 16.49 -5.88
C PRO A 69 -6.27 15.51 -4.71
N ALA A 70 -7.14 14.47 -4.79
CA ALA A 70 -7.22 13.45 -3.75
C ALA A 70 -5.93 12.61 -3.66
N SER A 71 -5.22 12.36 -4.77
CA SER A 71 -3.93 11.66 -4.75
C SER A 71 -2.88 12.48 -4.01
N LEU A 72 -2.84 13.78 -4.23
CA LEU A 72 -1.92 14.69 -3.54
C LEU A 72 -2.23 14.79 -2.04
N GLN A 73 -3.50 14.86 -1.70
CA GLN A 73 -3.93 14.85 -0.31
C GLN A 73 -3.57 13.55 0.38
N HIS A 74 -3.75 12.41 -0.30
CA HIS A 74 -3.36 11.09 0.21
C HIS A 74 -1.86 11.04 0.56
N ILE A 75 -1.00 11.52 -0.33
CA ILE A 75 0.45 11.58 -0.07
C ILE A 75 0.77 12.46 1.14
N MET A 76 0.14 13.63 1.24
CA MET A 76 0.32 14.53 2.38
C MET A 76 -0.11 13.90 3.70
N ASP A 77 -1.27 13.26 3.73
CA ASP A 77 -1.81 12.58 4.92
C ASP A 77 -0.92 11.41 5.33
N PHE A 78 -0.43 10.64 4.35
CA PHE A 78 0.49 9.53 4.57
C PHE A 78 1.82 9.97 5.18
N MET A 79 2.35 11.13 4.76
CA MET A 79 3.57 11.74 5.30
C MET A 79 3.32 12.57 6.58
N GLY A 80 2.07 12.77 6.99
CA GLY A 80 1.69 13.56 8.18
C GLY A 80 1.83 15.07 7.99
N LEU A 81 1.77 15.56 6.74
CA LEU A 81 1.88 16.98 6.42
C LEU A 81 0.51 17.67 6.49
N GLN A 82 0.42 18.75 7.26
CA GLN A 82 -0.76 19.63 7.30
C GLN A 82 -0.76 20.66 6.16
N HIS A 83 0.44 21.02 5.67
CA HIS A 83 0.66 21.98 4.60
C HIS A 83 1.71 21.42 3.63
N PRO A 84 1.50 21.59 2.32
CA PRO A 84 2.42 21.07 1.31
C PRO A 84 3.78 21.79 1.28
N GLY A 85 3.87 22.97 1.88
CA GLY A 85 5.07 23.82 1.85
C GLY A 85 5.13 24.71 0.59
N PRO A 86 6.33 25.22 0.25
CA PRO A 86 6.51 26.11 -0.89
C PRO A 86 6.18 25.43 -2.22
N PRO A 87 5.95 26.20 -3.31
CA PRO A 87 5.72 25.65 -4.63
C PRO A 87 6.82 24.69 -5.07
N ILE A 88 6.43 23.64 -5.80
CA ILE A 88 7.35 22.65 -6.38
C ILE A 88 7.59 23.04 -7.83
N ARG A 89 8.85 23.21 -8.20
CA ARG A 89 9.28 23.43 -9.57
C ARG A 89 9.30 22.10 -10.31
N VAL A 90 8.67 22.05 -11.49
CA VAL A 90 8.57 20.83 -12.30
C VAL A 90 9.14 21.11 -13.68
N ILE A 91 10.24 20.47 -14.02
CA ILE A 91 10.94 20.63 -15.29
C ILE A 91 10.62 19.44 -16.17
N LEU A 92 10.01 19.66 -17.34
CA LEU A 92 9.81 18.65 -18.36
C LEU A 92 10.99 18.67 -19.31
N ALA A 93 11.79 17.61 -19.29
CA ALA A 93 13.05 17.49 -20.03
C ALA A 93 12.91 16.47 -21.16
N PRO A 94 12.87 16.91 -22.46
CA PRO A 94 12.93 16.00 -23.59
C PRO A 94 14.33 15.38 -23.73
N ASN A 95 14.45 14.26 -24.46
CA ASN A 95 15.71 13.50 -24.63
C ASN A 95 16.90 14.33 -25.12
N GLY A 96 16.67 15.38 -25.88
CA GLY A 96 17.74 16.29 -26.35
C GLY A 96 18.20 17.33 -25.34
N SER A 97 17.60 17.40 -24.14
CA SER A 97 17.95 18.39 -23.12
C SER A 97 19.26 18.04 -22.41
N PRO A 98 20.03 19.02 -21.90
CA PRO A 98 21.24 18.74 -21.10
C PRO A 98 20.95 17.85 -19.90
N LEU A 99 19.84 18.07 -19.20
CA LEU A 99 19.43 17.26 -18.05
C LEU A 99 19.23 15.78 -18.42
N ALA A 100 18.67 15.51 -19.60
CA ALA A 100 18.47 14.14 -20.06
C ALA A 100 19.78 13.45 -20.48
N GLN A 101 20.77 14.21 -20.94
CA GLN A 101 22.08 13.68 -21.32
C GLN A 101 22.93 13.29 -20.10
N GLU A 102 22.76 13.98 -18.97
CA GLU A 102 23.51 13.71 -17.73
C GLU A 102 22.90 12.58 -16.89
N ALA A 103 21.62 12.27 -17.08
CA ALA A 103 20.92 11.28 -16.29
C ALA A 103 20.94 9.88 -16.96
N PRO A 104 21.04 8.77 -16.18
CA PRO A 104 20.97 7.42 -16.71
C PRO A 104 19.73 7.18 -17.58
N GLU A 105 19.83 6.43 -18.67
CA GLU A 105 18.73 6.21 -19.63
C GLU A 105 17.50 5.54 -19.00
N TRP A 106 17.69 4.70 -17.98
CA TRP A 106 16.61 4.02 -17.29
C TRP A 106 15.81 4.91 -16.33
N MET A 107 16.32 6.10 -16.00
CA MET A 107 15.68 7.03 -15.06
C MET A 107 14.59 7.82 -15.76
N SER A 108 13.34 7.71 -15.33
CA SER A 108 12.19 8.43 -15.90
C SER A 108 11.95 9.81 -15.27
N GLY A 109 12.49 10.04 -14.08
CA GLY A 109 12.42 11.31 -13.36
C GLY A 109 13.32 11.28 -12.13
N TYR A 110 13.45 12.42 -11.47
CA TYR A 110 14.06 12.51 -10.15
C TYR A 110 13.61 13.76 -9.41
N ALA A 111 13.66 13.69 -8.08
CA ALA A 111 13.33 14.79 -7.18
C ALA A 111 14.58 15.32 -6.45
N MET A 112 14.70 16.63 -6.31
CA MET A 112 15.67 17.31 -5.47
C MET A 112 14.94 17.95 -4.28
N GLY A 113 14.86 17.23 -3.16
CA GLY A 113 14.10 17.65 -1.97
C GLY A 113 14.51 19.04 -1.46
N HIS A 114 15.81 19.30 -1.33
CA HIS A 114 16.36 20.57 -0.88
C HIS A 114 16.05 21.75 -1.81
N ALA A 115 15.93 21.50 -3.11
CA ALA A 115 15.59 22.51 -4.11
C ALA A 115 14.09 22.57 -4.42
N SER A 116 13.27 21.69 -3.83
CA SER A 116 11.85 21.52 -4.17
C SER A 116 11.62 21.44 -5.68
N THR A 117 12.45 20.70 -6.38
CA THR A 117 12.45 20.59 -7.85
C THR A 117 12.31 19.14 -8.28
N ILE A 118 11.45 18.92 -9.26
CA ILE A 118 11.23 17.62 -9.93
C ILE A 118 11.67 17.77 -11.38
N VAL A 119 12.37 16.79 -11.90
CA VAL A 119 12.67 16.67 -13.33
C VAL A 119 12.00 15.42 -13.88
N LEU A 120 11.25 15.56 -14.95
CA LEU A 120 10.58 14.45 -15.64
C LEU A 120 11.11 14.31 -17.06
N PHE A 121 11.55 13.11 -17.44
CA PHE A 121 12.04 12.80 -18.78
C PHE A 121 10.91 12.28 -19.64
N THR A 122 10.43 13.11 -20.59
CA THR A 122 9.14 12.89 -21.28
C THR A 122 9.18 11.85 -22.38
N ASP A 123 10.36 11.58 -22.95
CA ASP A 123 10.53 10.69 -24.10
C ASP A 123 11.17 9.34 -23.73
N ARG A 124 11.34 9.07 -22.45
CA ARG A 124 11.94 7.82 -21.99
C ARG A 124 10.90 6.72 -21.85
N THR A 125 11.30 5.51 -22.16
CA THR A 125 10.49 4.33 -21.88
C THR A 125 10.32 4.19 -20.37
N LEU A 126 9.08 4.14 -19.94
CA LEU A 126 8.77 3.94 -18.53
C LEU A 126 9.18 2.53 -18.11
N THR A 127 9.80 2.44 -16.95
CA THR A 127 10.25 1.19 -16.36
C THR A 127 9.78 1.12 -14.92
N TYR A 128 9.65 -0.13 -14.41
CA TYR A 128 9.34 -0.32 -12.99
C TYR A 128 10.16 0.64 -12.11
N PRO A 129 9.55 1.30 -11.10
CA PRO A 129 8.21 1.03 -10.53
C PRO A 129 7.03 1.75 -11.19
N ASN A 130 7.21 2.52 -12.24
CA ASN A 130 6.19 3.43 -12.76
C ASN A 130 5.67 2.97 -14.13
N ASP A 131 4.34 2.92 -14.28
CA ASP A 131 3.66 2.48 -15.50
C ASP A 131 3.19 3.64 -16.38
N SER A 132 3.10 4.83 -15.80
CA SER A 132 2.71 6.07 -16.50
C SER A 132 3.54 7.27 -16.03
N LEU A 133 3.55 8.34 -16.83
CA LEU A 133 4.21 9.58 -16.42
C LEU A 133 3.54 10.23 -15.19
N ASN A 134 2.23 9.99 -15.00
CA ASN A 134 1.52 10.42 -13.80
C ASN A 134 2.06 9.69 -12.56
N ASP A 135 2.36 8.39 -12.67
CA ASP A 135 2.93 7.61 -11.59
C ASP A 135 4.34 8.10 -11.25
N VAL A 136 5.18 8.37 -12.28
CA VAL A 136 6.48 9.02 -12.08
C VAL A 136 6.31 10.32 -11.33
N PHE A 137 5.39 11.19 -11.77
CA PHE A 137 5.19 12.48 -11.15
C PHE A 137 4.71 12.38 -9.70
N LEU A 138 3.77 11.49 -9.39
CA LEU A 138 3.32 11.25 -8.01
C LEU A 138 4.45 10.70 -7.14
N HIS A 139 5.28 9.81 -7.69
CA HIS A 139 6.45 9.25 -7.02
C HIS A 139 7.46 10.36 -6.65
N GLU A 140 7.77 11.24 -7.59
CA GLU A 140 8.69 12.35 -7.36
C GLU A 140 8.11 13.40 -6.38
N ILE A 141 6.80 13.64 -6.41
CA ILE A 141 6.12 14.48 -5.41
C ILE A 141 6.27 13.85 -4.02
N ALA A 142 6.13 12.52 -3.91
CA ALA A 142 6.25 11.84 -2.63
C ALA A 142 7.65 12.04 -2.02
N HIS A 143 8.73 12.00 -2.80
CA HIS A 143 10.08 12.33 -2.34
C HIS A 143 10.19 13.78 -1.79
N ILE A 144 9.65 14.76 -2.52
CA ILE A 144 9.63 16.15 -2.03
C ILE A 144 8.88 16.27 -0.71
N LEU A 145 7.73 15.63 -0.60
CA LEU A 145 6.90 15.70 0.60
C LEU A 145 7.51 14.90 1.76
N ALA A 146 8.13 13.76 1.53
CA ALA A 146 8.88 13.01 2.53
C ALA A 146 10.06 13.83 3.09
N HIS A 147 10.84 14.46 2.20
CA HIS A 147 11.92 15.37 2.59
C HIS A 147 11.42 16.52 3.48
N ARG A 148 10.28 17.14 3.12
CA ARG A 148 9.65 18.20 3.93
C ARG A 148 9.14 17.69 5.28
N ALA A 149 8.52 16.50 5.30
CA ALA A 149 8.03 15.88 6.50
C ALA A 149 9.16 15.49 7.46
N ALA A 150 10.32 15.10 6.93
CA ALA A 150 11.55 14.84 7.68
C ALA A 150 12.29 16.13 8.09
N GLY A 151 11.79 17.31 7.72
CA GLY A 151 12.45 18.59 8.04
C GLY A 151 13.78 18.79 7.31
N GLY A 152 13.94 18.20 6.14
CA GLY A 152 15.18 18.27 5.36
C GLY A 152 16.27 17.29 5.80
N GLN A 153 16.00 16.47 6.81
CA GLN A 153 16.95 15.44 7.25
C GLN A 153 17.02 14.28 6.27
N PRO A 154 18.20 13.68 6.07
CA PRO A 154 18.35 12.56 5.16
C PRO A 154 17.61 11.30 5.69
N LEU A 155 16.96 10.61 4.77
CA LEU A 155 16.35 9.30 5.01
C LEU A 155 17.21 8.21 4.36
N PRO A 156 17.24 6.96 4.91
CA PRO A 156 17.80 5.82 4.21
C PRO A 156 17.09 5.62 2.86
N ARG A 157 17.83 5.34 1.81
CA ARG A 157 17.27 5.31 0.46
C ARG A 157 16.17 4.25 0.30
N TRP A 158 16.34 3.06 0.88
CA TRP A 158 15.32 2.03 0.86
C TRP A 158 13.98 2.51 1.45
N PHE A 159 14.04 3.34 2.51
CA PHE A 159 12.83 3.85 3.16
C PHE A 159 12.19 4.98 2.35
N ASP A 160 12.98 5.89 1.83
CA ASP A 160 12.50 6.99 0.99
C ASP A 160 11.82 6.46 -0.29
N GLU A 161 12.45 5.51 -0.98
CA GLU A 161 11.88 4.84 -2.16
C GLU A 161 10.64 4.00 -1.80
N GLY A 162 10.69 3.27 -0.70
CA GLY A 162 9.54 2.50 -0.20
C GLY A 162 8.34 3.38 0.12
N LEU A 163 8.56 4.52 0.79
CA LEU A 163 7.51 5.51 1.05
C LEU A 163 6.94 6.10 -0.23
N ALA A 164 7.80 6.47 -1.18
CA ALA A 164 7.37 7.06 -2.45
C ALA A 164 6.51 6.08 -3.24
N MET A 165 6.89 4.81 -3.31
CA MET A 165 6.10 3.76 -3.95
C MET A 165 4.76 3.54 -3.24
N MET A 166 4.75 3.44 -1.91
CA MET A 166 3.52 3.26 -1.12
C MET A 166 2.54 4.44 -1.25
N ALA A 167 3.07 5.66 -1.39
CA ALA A 167 2.26 6.87 -1.51
C ALA A 167 1.72 7.09 -2.92
N ALA A 168 2.48 6.69 -3.96
CA ALA A 168 2.16 6.95 -5.36
C ALA A 168 1.30 5.86 -6.01
N ARG A 169 1.40 4.61 -5.55
CA ARG A 169 0.72 3.48 -6.17
C ARG A 169 0.29 2.41 -5.17
N THR A 170 -0.67 1.57 -5.57
CA THR A 170 -1.09 0.40 -4.81
C THR A 170 -0.27 -0.83 -5.23
N TRP A 171 0.02 -1.69 -4.28
CA TRP A 171 0.66 -2.99 -4.51
C TRP A 171 -0.28 -3.94 -5.26
N ASP A 172 0.15 -4.45 -6.40
CA ASP A 172 -0.64 -5.32 -7.26
C ASP A 172 -0.11 -6.76 -7.35
N PHE A 173 -0.74 -7.57 -8.21
CA PHE A 173 -0.31 -8.96 -8.42
C PHE A 173 1.07 -9.06 -9.09
N GLU A 174 1.39 -8.13 -9.98
CA GLU A 174 2.67 -8.11 -10.69
C GLU A 174 3.83 -7.77 -9.74
N ASP A 175 3.60 -6.85 -8.81
CA ASP A 175 4.56 -6.55 -7.74
C ASP A 175 4.86 -7.78 -6.87
N ARG A 176 3.84 -8.58 -6.55
CA ARG A 176 4.02 -9.84 -5.83
C ARG A 176 4.85 -10.84 -6.62
N ALA A 177 4.62 -10.96 -7.92
CA ALA A 177 5.41 -11.84 -8.78
C ALA A 177 6.87 -11.38 -8.87
N ARG A 178 7.11 -10.08 -9.00
CA ARG A 178 8.45 -9.47 -8.97
C ARG A 178 9.16 -9.71 -7.64
N LEU A 179 8.44 -9.59 -6.52
CA LEU A 179 8.98 -9.90 -5.20
C LEU A 179 9.43 -11.36 -5.11
N VAL A 180 8.57 -12.29 -5.50
CA VAL A 180 8.93 -13.72 -5.52
C VAL A 180 10.18 -13.95 -6.35
N TRP A 181 10.27 -13.35 -7.54
CA TRP A 181 11.45 -13.45 -8.39
C TRP A 181 12.69 -12.83 -7.75
N ALA A 182 12.58 -11.66 -7.14
CA ALA A 182 13.67 -10.98 -6.43
C ALA A 182 14.20 -11.80 -5.25
N MET A 183 13.32 -12.57 -4.59
CA MET A 183 13.66 -13.46 -3.49
C MET A 183 14.35 -14.75 -3.96
N VAL A 184 13.88 -15.35 -5.05
CA VAL A 184 14.43 -16.61 -5.61
C VAL A 184 15.76 -16.36 -6.29
N SER A 185 15.92 -15.22 -6.96
CA SER A 185 17.10 -14.90 -7.75
C SER A 185 18.28 -14.32 -6.96
N GLY A 186 18.15 -14.13 -5.64
CA GLY A 186 19.19 -13.47 -4.86
C GLY A 186 19.32 -13.93 -3.41
N THR A 187 20.47 -13.58 -2.83
CA THR A 187 20.74 -13.80 -1.40
C THR A 187 19.96 -12.84 -0.52
N HIS A 188 19.83 -13.18 0.74
CA HIS A 188 19.42 -12.28 1.83
C HIS A 188 20.27 -11.01 1.76
N LEU A 189 19.63 -9.87 1.77
CA LEU A 189 20.27 -8.56 1.79
C LEU A 189 19.87 -7.82 3.05
N SER A 190 20.85 -7.23 3.72
CA SER A 190 20.56 -6.28 4.79
C SER A 190 20.00 -4.98 4.21
N LEU A 191 19.29 -4.20 5.04
CA LEU A 191 18.78 -2.87 4.64
C LEU A 191 19.93 -1.91 4.25
N GLU A 192 21.13 -2.09 4.82
CA GLU A 192 22.31 -1.34 4.45
C GLU A 192 22.81 -1.73 3.05
N GLU A 193 22.90 -3.03 2.78
CA GLU A 193 23.26 -3.54 1.45
C GLU A 193 22.21 -3.12 0.40
N LEU A 194 20.93 -3.13 0.76
CA LEU A 194 19.84 -2.67 -0.09
C LEU A 194 20.05 -1.23 -0.57
N ASN A 195 20.49 -0.32 0.31
CA ASN A 195 20.84 1.05 -0.07
C ASN A 195 21.91 1.11 -1.18
N THR A 196 22.85 0.17 -1.19
CA THR A 196 23.93 0.15 -2.19
C THR A 196 23.48 -0.31 -3.57
N LEU A 197 22.36 -1.03 -3.66
CA LEU A 197 21.84 -1.53 -4.95
C LEU A 197 21.30 -0.40 -5.84
N PHE A 198 20.81 0.68 -5.25
CA PHE A 198 20.23 1.81 -6.01
C PHE A 198 21.22 2.60 -6.86
N VAL A 199 22.51 2.35 -6.72
CA VAL A 199 23.58 3.03 -7.50
C VAL A 199 24.33 2.07 -8.41
N LYS A 200 23.86 0.84 -8.55
CA LYS A 200 24.45 -0.18 -9.41
C LYS A 200 23.80 -0.20 -10.81
N ASP A 201 23.79 -1.37 -11.41
CA ASP A 201 23.15 -1.61 -12.71
C ASP A 201 21.62 -1.65 -12.61
N ASP A 202 20.95 -1.55 -13.76
CA ASP A 202 19.48 -1.53 -13.88
C ASP A 202 18.80 -2.73 -13.17
N THR A 203 19.35 -3.93 -13.27
CA THR A 203 18.80 -5.13 -12.62
C THR A 203 18.86 -5.02 -11.10
N SER A 204 19.97 -4.53 -10.58
CA SER A 204 20.17 -4.28 -9.14
C SER A 204 19.21 -3.21 -8.62
N VAL A 205 19.05 -2.12 -9.37
CA VAL A 205 18.13 -1.01 -9.04
C VAL A 205 16.67 -1.50 -9.00
N ARG A 206 16.22 -2.26 -10.01
CA ARG A 206 14.85 -2.83 -10.01
C ARG A 206 14.62 -3.74 -8.81
N ARG A 207 15.62 -4.58 -8.48
CA ARG A 207 15.53 -5.43 -7.28
C ARG A 207 15.44 -4.60 -6.01
N ALA A 208 16.22 -3.51 -5.92
CA ALA A 208 16.18 -2.60 -4.78
C ALA A 208 14.78 -1.98 -4.59
N TYR A 209 14.13 -1.51 -5.66
CA TYR A 209 12.77 -0.99 -5.61
C TYR A 209 11.77 -2.03 -5.09
N VAL A 210 11.80 -3.24 -5.64
CA VAL A 210 10.89 -4.32 -5.21
C VAL A 210 11.06 -4.64 -3.73
N LEU A 211 12.30 -4.76 -3.24
CA LEU A 211 12.59 -5.07 -1.84
C LEU A 211 12.25 -3.90 -0.91
N ALA A 212 12.55 -2.67 -1.30
CA ALA A 212 12.21 -1.48 -0.52
C ALA A 212 10.68 -1.33 -0.35
N HIS A 213 9.93 -1.53 -1.44
CA HIS A 213 8.48 -1.51 -1.41
C HIS A 213 7.93 -2.64 -0.52
N ALA A 214 8.39 -3.88 -0.72
CA ALA A 214 7.95 -5.05 0.04
C ALA A 214 8.24 -4.91 1.54
N PHE A 215 9.43 -4.42 1.90
CA PHE A 215 9.80 -4.19 3.29
C PHE A 215 8.93 -3.09 3.93
N THR A 216 8.71 -1.99 3.21
CA THR A 216 7.86 -0.90 3.70
C THR A 216 6.41 -1.34 3.86
N LEU A 217 5.87 -2.11 2.90
CA LEU A 217 4.54 -2.68 2.98
C LEU A 217 4.39 -3.63 4.18
N ASP A 218 5.33 -4.58 4.32
CA ASP A 218 5.34 -5.53 5.44
C ASP A 218 5.41 -4.82 6.79
N LEU A 219 6.22 -3.76 6.89
CA LEU A 219 6.29 -2.92 8.08
C LEU A 219 4.93 -2.30 8.40
N LEU A 220 4.23 -1.73 7.42
CA LEU A 220 2.92 -1.09 7.62
C LEU A 220 1.79 -2.10 7.90
N GLU A 221 1.86 -3.31 7.36
CA GLU A 221 0.88 -4.37 7.60
C GLU A 221 0.98 -4.94 9.03
N HIS A 222 2.20 -5.03 9.58
CA HIS A 222 2.46 -5.63 10.90
C HIS A 222 2.60 -4.61 12.04
N THR A 223 2.52 -3.32 11.72
CA THR A 223 2.55 -2.23 12.70
C THR A 223 1.30 -1.36 12.54
N GLN A 224 1.41 -0.07 12.81
CA GLN A 224 0.32 0.89 12.59
C GLN A 224 0.53 1.63 11.27
N ARG A 225 -0.54 1.83 10.50
CA ARG A 225 -0.49 2.56 9.22
C ARG A 225 0.04 3.99 9.34
N ASP A 226 0.02 4.54 10.55
CA ASP A 226 0.49 5.89 10.86
C ASP A 226 2.00 5.99 11.14
N ILE A 227 2.74 4.87 11.04
CA ILE A 227 4.18 4.82 11.28
C ILE A 227 4.95 5.86 10.46
N PRO A 228 4.72 6.03 9.14
CA PRO A 228 5.47 7.00 8.34
C PRO A 228 5.42 8.40 8.95
N LYS A 229 4.23 8.90 9.28
CA LYS A 229 4.09 10.26 9.84
C LYS A 229 4.77 10.40 11.21
N HIS A 230 4.69 9.38 12.07
CA HIS A 230 5.33 9.42 13.38
C HIS A 230 6.85 9.36 13.28
N LEU A 231 7.38 8.49 12.41
CA LEU A 231 8.80 8.36 12.15
C LEU A 231 9.38 9.66 11.56
N LEU A 232 8.76 10.19 10.50
CA LEU A 232 9.19 11.43 9.86
C LEU A 232 9.14 12.61 10.83
N ALA A 233 8.13 12.70 11.69
CA ALA A 233 8.06 13.74 12.73
C ALA A 233 9.19 13.63 13.75
N LYS A 234 9.62 12.42 14.13
CA LYS A 234 10.77 12.21 15.02
C LYS A 234 12.10 12.58 14.36
N VAL A 235 12.29 12.19 13.10
CA VAL A 235 13.45 12.59 12.29
C VAL A 235 13.53 14.11 12.19
N LYS A 236 12.41 14.78 11.90
CA LYS A 236 12.30 16.25 11.88
C LYS A 236 12.71 16.90 13.20
N GLN A 237 12.45 16.23 14.34
CA GLN A 237 12.83 16.70 15.67
C GLN A 237 14.31 16.48 16.00
N GLY A 238 15.09 15.88 15.09
CA GLY A 238 16.53 15.66 15.23
C GLY A 238 16.93 14.28 15.74
N SER A 239 15.99 13.33 15.89
CA SER A 239 16.35 11.94 16.16
C SER A 239 17.04 11.33 14.94
N SER A 240 18.02 10.47 15.16
CA SER A 240 18.56 9.64 14.07
C SER A 240 17.44 8.76 13.51
N PHE A 241 17.57 8.32 12.25
CA PHE A 241 16.56 7.44 11.63
C PHE A 241 16.33 6.16 12.45
N SER A 242 17.40 5.53 12.94
CA SER A 242 17.29 4.30 13.75
C SER A 242 16.58 4.51 15.07
N GLU A 243 16.83 5.63 15.75
CA GLU A 243 16.11 6.00 16.98
C GLU A 243 14.65 6.33 16.70
N ALA A 244 14.37 7.12 15.67
CA ALA A 244 13.01 7.45 15.23
C ALA A 244 12.22 6.20 14.87
N PHE A 245 12.85 5.25 14.17
CA PHE A 245 12.28 3.96 13.82
C PHE A 245 11.93 3.16 15.07
N ALA A 246 12.89 2.99 16.00
CA ALA A 246 12.66 2.24 17.23
C ALA A 246 11.55 2.86 18.10
N GLN A 247 11.47 4.21 18.15
CA GLN A 247 10.41 4.90 18.88
C GLN A 247 9.04 4.79 18.23
N ALA A 248 8.99 4.73 16.90
CA ALA A 248 7.73 4.65 16.14
C ALA A 248 7.18 3.22 16.07
N THR A 249 8.05 2.22 15.97
CA THR A 249 7.69 0.82 15.74
C THR A 249 7.79 -0.07 16.96
N PHE A 250 8.45 0.41 18.04
CA PHE A 250 8.82 -0.36 19.25
C PHE A 250 9.75 -1.55 18.97
N MET A 251 10.46 -1.54 17.83
CA MET A 251 11.45 -2.56 17.46
C MET A 251 12.68 -1.92 16.83
N THR A 252 13.81 -2.62 16.84
CA THR A 252 15.03 -2.17 16.14
C THR A 252 14.92 -2.44 14.64
N LEU A 253 15.70 -1.73 13.83
CA LEU A 253 15.80 -1.99 12.39
C LEU A 253 16.23 -3.43 12.10
N THR A 254 17.21 -3.93 12.86
CA THR A 254 17.70 -5.32 12.70
C THR A 254 16.60 -6.33 12.98
N HIS A 255 15.79 -6.12 14.03
CA HIS A 255 14.69 -7.02 14.36
C HIS A 255 13.59 -6.98 13.27
N ALA A 256 13.25 -5.79 12.78
CA ALA A 256 12.29 -5.65 11.68
C ALA A 256 12.78 -6.34 10.40
N GLU A 257 14.07 -6.27 10.10
CA GLU A 257 14.72 -6.96 8.99
C GLU A 257 14.66 -8.48 9.14
N GLU A 258 15.03 -9.00 10.31
CA GLU A 258 14.95 -10.44 10.63
C GLU A 258 13.52 -10.97 10.50
N ASP A 259 12.55 -10.24 11.05
CA ASP A 259 11.14 -10.57 10.97
C ASP A 259 10.63 -10.59 9.52
N PHE A 260 10.95 -9.57 8.72
CA PHE A 260 10.62 -9.53 7.30
C PHE A 260 11.14 -10.77 6.58
N TRP A 261 12.44 -11.07 6.71
CA TRP A 261 13.05 -12.21 6.04
C TRP A 261 12.49 -13.54 6.52
N SER A 262 12.18 -13.68 7.81
CA SER A 262 11.57 -14.90 8.35
C SER A 262 10.20 -15.16 7.73
N ARG A 263 9.36 -14.12 7.62
CA ARG A 263 8.04 -14.21 6.97
C ARG A 263 8.15 -14.56 5.49
N GLN A 264 9.06 -13.91 4.76
CA GLN A 264 9.27 -14.18 3.35
C GLN A 264 9.83 -15.59 3.09
N THR A 265 10.71 -16.10 3.96
CA THR A 265 11.27 -17.46 3.82
C THR A 265 10.20 -18.53 3.88
N ILE A 266 9.18 -18.37 4.73
CA ILE A 266 8.06 -19.32 4.81
C ILE A 266 7.35 -19.42 3.45
N TRP A 267 7.00 -18.29 2.82
CA TRP A 267 6.36 -18.26 1.51
C TRP A 267 7.23 -18.84 0.42
N ASN A 268 8.52 -18.49 0.38
CA ASN A 268 9.48 -18.98 -0.61
C ASN A 268 9.73 -20.48 -0.51
N ARG A 269 9.63 -21.06 0.69
CA ARG A 269 9.78 -22.50 0.91
C ARG A 269 8.60 -23.28 0.34
N TRP A 270 7.38 -22.72 0.42
CA TRP A 270 6.15 -23.39 -0.04
C TRP A 270 5.85 -23.17 -1.53
N ILE A 271 6.28 -22.06 -2.13
CA ILE A 271 6.05 -21.80 -3.56
C ILE A 271 6.72 -22.88 -4.45
N PRO A 272 8.02 -23.22 -4.31
CA PRO A 272 8.63 -24.28 -5.09
C PRO A 272 7.98 -25.65 -4.89
N VAL A 273 7.51 -25.93 -3.68
CA VAL A 273 6.75 -27.17 -3.39
C VAL A 273 5.41 -27.15 -4.09
N ALA A 274 4.64 -26.07 -3.97
CA ALA A 274 3.31 -25.93 -4.57
C ALA A 274 3.34 -25.92 -6.11
N THR A 275 4.41 -25.37 -6.70
CA THR A 275 4.59 -25.32 -8.16
C THR A 275 5.41 -26.51 -8.71
N SER A 276 5.87 -27.41 -7.84
CA SER A 276 6.60 -28.58 -8.28
C SER A 276 5.74 -29.48 -9.20
N SER A 277 6.38 -30.11 -10.17
CA SER A 277 5.69 -31.06 -11.05
C SER A 277 4.94 -32.14 -10.28
N GLY A 278 5.47 -32.56 -9.12
CA GLY A 278 4.82 -33.54 -8.24
C GLY A 278 3.47 -33.04 -7.70
N MET A 279 3.39 -31.79 -7.25
CA MET A 279 2.13 -31.18 -6.76
C MET A 279 1.13 -30.97 -7.89
N VAL A 280 1.57 -30.59 -9.09
CA VAL A 280 0.72 -30.47 -10.28
C VAL A 280 0.11 -31.84 -10.62
N TRP A 281 0.93 -32.88 -10.70
CA TRP A 281 0.46 -34.24 -10.96
C TRP A 281 -0.45 -34.78 -9.85
N LEU A 282 -0.15 -34.49 -8.58
CA LEU A 282 -0.99 -34.84 -7.47
C LEU A 282 -2.38 -34.20 -7.60
N THR A 283 -2.42 -32.90 -7.93
CA THR A 283 -3.67 -32.15 -8.13
C THR A 283 -4.49 -32.74 -9.27
N ILE A 284 -3.85 -33.03 -10.42
CA ILE A 284 -4.51 -33.68 -11.56
C ILE A 284 -5.06 -35.03 -11.17
N THR A 285 -4.30 -35.85 -10.44
CA THR A 285 -4.72 -37.19 -9.98
C THR A 285 -5.90 -37.09 -9.03
N LEU A 286 -5.90 -36.17 -8.07
CA LEU A 286 -7.00 -35.94 -7.15
C LEU A 286 -8.28 -35.49 -7.88
N LEU A 287 -8.15 -34.59 -8.85
CA LEU A 287 -9.28 -34.13 -9.69
C LEU A 287 -9.83 -35.27 -10.53
N ALA A 288 -8.97 -36.08 -11.15
CA ALA A 288 -9.38 -37.26 -11.92
C ALA A 288 -10.10 -38.31 -11.02
N PHE A 289 -9.56 -38.56 -9.82
CA PHE A 289 -10.18 -39.45 -8.85
C PHE A 289 -11.55 -38.92 -8.37
N TRP A 290 -11.64 -37.62 -8.10
CA TRP A 290 -12.91 -36.98 -7.74
C TRP A 290 -13.94 -37.08 -8.87
N ALA A 291 -13.53 -36.80 -10.12
CA ALA A 291 -14.40 -36.93 -11.29
C ALA A 291 -14.86 -38.37 -11.48
N TYR A 292 -13.95 -39.34 -11.33
CA TYR A 292 -14.28 -40.80 -11.42
C TYR A 292 -15.28 -41.22 -10.34
N THR A 293 -15.06 -40.83 -9.09
CA THR A 293 -15.98 -41.16 -7.99
C THR A 293 -17.35 -40.50 -8.17
N LYS A 294 -17.41 -39.28 -8.65
CA LYS A 294 -18.65 -38.57 -8.99
C LYS A 294 -19.40 -39.25 -10.12
N GLN A 295 -18.70 -39.67 -11.18
CA GLN A 295 -19.28 -40.40 -12.31
C GLN A 295 -19.82 -41.78 -11.87
N ARG A 296 -19.06 -42.53 -11.07
CA ARG A 296 -19.47 -43.83 -10.54
C ARG A 296 -20.74 -43.73 -9.68
N ARG A 297 -20.83 -42.67 -8.83
CA ARG A 297 -22.03 -42.41 -8.03
C ARG A 297 -23.25 -42.10 -8.93
N ARG A 298 -23.09 -41.32 -9.98
CA ARG A 298 -24.16 -41.02 -10.97
C ARG A 298 -24.60 -42.26 -11.69
N SER A 299 -23.66 -43.07 -12.19
CA SER A 299 -23.99 -44.33 -12.89
C SER A 299 -24.67 -45.33 -11.97
N ALA A 300 -24.31 -45.39 -10.68
CA ALA A 300 -24.97 -46.26 -9.71
C ALA A 300 -26.42 -45.80 -9.43
N ALA A 301 -26.66 -44.50 -9.36
CA ALA A 301 -27.99 -43.93 -9.18
C ALA A 301 -28.91 -44.25 -10.40
N ILE A 302 -28.39 -44.06 -11.62
CA ILE A 302 -29.12 -44.38 -12.86
C ILE A 302 -29.43 -45.87 -12.94
N LYS A 303 -28.48 -46.78 -12.62
CA LYS A 303 -28.71 -48.23 -12.60
C LYS A 303 -29.70 -48.64 -11.52
N LYS A 304 -29.79 -47.92 -10.41
CA LYS A 304 -30.79 -48.18 -9.37
C LYS A 304 -32.19 -47.79 -9.89
N GLN A 305 -32.32 -46.65 -10.52
CA GLN A 305 -33.58 -46.19 -11.09
C GLN A 305 -34.12 -47.16 -12.17
N TRP A 306 -33.26 -47.62 -13.09
CA TRP A 306 -33.68 -48.63 -14.11
C TRP A 306 -34.10 -49.94 -13.50
N ARG A 307 -33.54 -50.37 -12.37
CA ARG A 307 -34.01 -51.60 -11.67
C ARG A 307 -35.34 -51.42 -10.98
N GLU A 308 -35.65 -50.22 -10.52
CA GLU A 308 -36.95 -49.91 -9.91
C GLU A 308 -38.04 -49.84 -11.00
N ASP A 309 -37.75 -49.28 -12.17
CA ASP A 309 -38.67 -49.18 -13.31
C ASP A 309 -38.98 -50.59 -13.95
N ASP A 310 -38.04 -51.55 -13.89
CA ASP A 310 -38.25 -52.95 -14.44
C ASP A 310 -39.14 -53.85 -13.55
N TRP A 311 -39.53 -53.44 -12.34
CA TRP A 311 -40.37 -54.17 -11.44
C TRP A 311 -41.84 -53.73 -11.48
N ASP A 312 -42.15 -52.63 -12.18
CA ASP A 312 -43.52 -52.10 -12.30
C ASP A 312 -44.21 -52.49 -13.62
N VAL A 313 -43.72 -53.52 -14.34
CA VAL A 313 -44.30 -54.14 -15.51
C VAL A 313 -44.59 -55.59 -15.18
#